data_f45f0b50804a1621b8e124dc3c76ac9b
#
_entry.id   f45f0b50804a1621b8e124dc3c76ac9b
#
_cell.length_a   1.000
_cell.length_b   1.000
_cell.length_c   1.000
_cell.angle_alpha   90.00
_cell.angle_beta   90.00
_cell.angle_gamma   90.00
#
_symmetry.space_group_name_H-M   'P 1'
#
loop_
_entity.id
_entity.type
_entity.pdbx_description
1 polymer ?
#
loop_
_entity_poly.entity_id
_entity_poly.type
_entity_poly.pdbx_seq_one_letter_code
_entity_poly.pdbx_strand_id
1 'polypeptide(L)'
;MQLSSLTAVSPVDGRYAGKTSSLRPIFSEYGLIRFRVIVEVRWLQRLAAHAGIPEVAPFSAEANALLDSLASDFQLEHAERIKEIERTTNHDVKAVEYLLKEQAAKLPELAAVSEFIHFACTSEDINNLSHALMLREGRDSVLLPLMRQIAEAIRELAVKLADVPMLSRTHGQPASPTTLGKELANVVYRLERQIKQVAGIELLGKINGAVGNYNAHLSAYPEVDWEANARQFIEGDLGLTFNPYTTQIEPHDYIAELFDAIARFNTILIDFDRDVWGYISLGYFKQKTVAGEIGSSTMPHKVNPIDFENSEGNLGIANALFQHLASKLPISRWQRDLTDSTVLRNLGVGIAHSVIAYEASLKGIGKLELNAQRIAEDLDACWEVLAEPVQTVMRRYGVENPYEKLKELTRGKGISAEALQTFIEELAIPAEAKVELKKLTPAGYVGNAAAQAKRI
;
A
#
# COMPACT_ATOMS: atom_id res chain seq x y z
N MET A 1 2.24 2.60 35.75
CA MET A 1 1.35 3.30 34.81
C MET A 1 0.70 2.24 33.95
N GLN A 2 -0.63 2.19 33.88
CA GLN A 2 -1.32 1.21 33.05
C GLN A 2 -1.25 1.60 31.57
N LEU A 3 -1.27 0.61 30.67
CA LEU A 3 -1.27 0.82 29.25
C LEU A 3 -2.58 1.48 28.79
N SER A 4 -2.46 2.59 28.08
CA SER A 4 -3.56 3.30 27.43
C SER A 4 -3.03 4.05 26.22
N SER A 5 -3.89 4.68 25.43
CA SER A 5 -3.44 5.50 24.29
C SER A 5 -2.55 6.69 24.69
N LEU A 6 -2.63 7.15 25.95
CA LEU A 6 -1.75 8.21 26.46
C LEU A 6 -0.40 7.69 26.97
N THR A 7 -0.31 6.41 27.32
CA THR A 7 0.87 5.79 27.93
C THR A 7 1.56 4.80 26.99
N ALA A 8 0.99 4.53 25.81
CA ALA A 8 1.58 3.67 24.79
C ALA A 8 2.88 4.28 24.25
N VAL A 9 3.94 3.48 24.17
CA VAL A 9 5.24 3.90 23.61
C VAL A 9 5.16 4.06 22.10
N SER A 10 4.40 3.16 21.43
CA SER A 10 4.18 3.26 20.00
C SER A 10 3.12 4.32 19.67
N PRO A 11 3.39 5.29 18.78
CA PRO A 11 2.39 6.25 18.33
C PRO A 11 1.23 5.59 17.56
N VAL A 12 1.42 4.40 17.00
CA VAL A 12 0.38 3.62 16.32
C VAL A 12 -0.76 3.29 17.30
N ASP A 13 -0.42 2.86 18.54
CA ASP A 13 -1.39 2.52 19.58
C ASP A 13 -1.68 3.68 20.53
N GLY A 14 -0.90 4.77 20.43
CA GLY A 14 -1.07 6.00 21.21
C GLY A 14 -1.83 7.06 20.41
N ARG A 15 -1.09 8.05 19.91
CA ARG A 15 -1.61 9.22 19.19
C ARG A 15 -2.55 8.86 18.02
N TYR A 16 -2.26 7.77 17.30
CA TYR A 16 -2.98 7.35 16.11
C TYR A 16 -3.92 6.16 16.34
N ALA A 17 -4.17 5.78 17.59
CA ALA A 17 -4.97 4.60 17.95
C ALA A 17 -6.36 4.56 17.28
N GLY A 18 -6.99 5.72 17.06
CA GLY A 18 -8.27 5.80 16.36
C GLY A 18 -8.17 5.46 14.88
N LYS A 19 -7.07 5.86 14.22
CA LYS A 19 -6.83 5.64 12.78
C LYS A 19 -6.46 4.19 12.45
N THR A 20 -5.87 3.48 13.40
CA THR A 20 -5.38 2.11 13.23
C THR A 20 -6.35 1.05 13.77
N SER A 21 -7.54 1.46 14.20
CA SER A 21 -8.52 0.56 14.84
C SER A 21 -8.94 -0.62 13.96
N SER A 22 -9.04 -0.43 12.65
CA SER A 22 -9.37 -1.49 11.68
C SER A 22 -8.31 -2.59 11.59
N LEU A 23 -7.07 -2.30 11.98
CA LEU A 23 -5.95 -3.25 11.95
C LEU A 23 -5.86 -4.12 13.21
N ARG A 24 -6.50 -3.73 14.32
CA ARG A 24 -6.42 -4.46 15.59
C ARG A 24 -6.92 -5.90 15.51
N PRO A 25 -8.08 -6.20 14.88
CA PRO A 25 -8.55 -7.57 14.76
C PRO A 25 -7.65 -8.46 13.92
N ILE A 26 -6.73 -7.85 13.13
CA ILE A 26 -5.90 -8.53 12.15
C ILE A 26 -4.46 -8.68 12.67
N PHE A 27 -3.80 -7.61 13.08
CA PHE A 27 -2.36 -7.57 13.33
C PHE A 27 -1.96 -7.46 14.81
N SER A 28 -2.92 -7.44 15.73
CA SER A 28 -2.63 -7.53 17.17
C SER A 28 -2.30 -8.96 17.59
N GLU A 29 -1.87 -9.16 18.84
CA GLU A 29 -1.70 -10.49 19.43
C GLU A 29 -3.03 -11.27 19.40
N TYR A 30 -4.15 -10.60 19.69
CA TYR A 30 -5.49 -11.17 19.50
C TYR A 30 -5.73 -11.63 18.05
N GLY A 31 -5.36 -10.81 17.08
CA GLY A 31 -5.48 -11.15 15.65
C GLY A 31 -4.70 -12.41 15.29
N LEU A 32 -3.42 -12.49 15.68
CA LEU A 32 -2.60 -13.66 15.44
C LEU A 32 -3.19 -14.93 16.07
N ILE A 33 -3.65 -14.83 17.33
CA ILE A 33 -4.30 -15.96 18.03
C ILE A 33 -5.58 -16.39 17.30
N ARG A 34 -6.41 -15.44 16.88
CA ARG A 34 -7.63 -15.70 16.10
C ARG A 34 -7.32 -16.48 14.82
N PHE A 35 -6.33 -16.07 14.06
CA PHE A 35 -5.96 -16.78 12.82
C PHE A 35 -5.38 -18.16 13.08
N ARG A 36 -4.62 -18.36 14.16
CA ARG A 36 -4.17 -19.70 14.57
C ARG A 36 -5.34 -20.62 14.87
N VAL A 37 -6.36 -20.14 15.58
CA VAL A 37 -7.59 -20.90 15.84
C VAL A 37 -8.30 -21.27 14.53
N ILE A 38 -8.41 -20.32 13.61
CA ILE A 38 -8.99 -20.59 12.28
C ILE A 38 -8.26 -21.72 11.57
N VAL A 39 -6.93 -21.65 11.51
CA VAL A 39 -6.11 -22.67 10.82
C VAL A 39 -6.27 -24.05 11.46
N GLU A 40 -6.16 -24.13 12.79
CA GLU A 40 -6.30 -25.40 13.53
C GLU A 40 -7.69 -26.03 13.37
N VAL A 41 -8.75 -25.22 13.48
CA VAL A 41 -10.13 -25.67 13.29
C VAL A 41 -10.33 -26.19 11.87
N ARG A 42 -9.90 -25.43 10.86
CA ARG A 42 -10.05 -25.85 9.45
C ARG A 42 -9.22 -27.09 9.15
N TRP A 43 -8.02 -27.23 9.75
CA TRP A 43 -7.23 -28.43 9.60
C TRP A 43 -7.93 -29.67 10.19
N LEU A 44 -8.48 -29.57 11.39
CA LEU A 44 -9.25 -30.67 12.00
C LEU A 44 -10.46 -31.08 11.14
N GLN A 45 -11.22 -30.09 10.62
CA GLN A 45 -12.33 -30.35 9.70
C GLN A 45 -11.87 -31.02 8.39
N ARG A 46 -10.70 -30.61 7.89
CA ARG A 46 -10.08 -31.22 6.70
C ARG A 46 -9.71 -32.67 6.92
N LEU A 47 -9.12 -33.01 8.06
CA LEU A 47 -8.81 -34.39 8.43
C LEU A 47 -10.10 -35.24 8.52
N ALA A 48 -11.16 -34.72 9.14
CA ALA A 48 -12.46 -35.38 9.24
C ALA A 48 -13.12 -35.62 7.89
N ALA A 49 -12.89 -34.77 6.92
CA ALA A 49 -13.44 -34.94 5.56
C ALA A 49 -12.63 -35.91 4.69
N HIS A 50 -11.45 -36.38 5.16
CA HIS A 50 -10.54 -37.18 4.36
C HIS A 50 -10.82 -38.71 4.56
N ALA A 51 -11.27 -39.39 3.52
CA ALA A 51 -11.65 -40.82 3.58
C ALA A 51 -10.50 -41.77 4.00
N GLY A 52 -9.25 -41.37 3.81
CA GLY A 52 -8.04 -42.11 4.20
C GLY A 52 -7.67 -41.99 5.69
N ILE A 53 -8.47 -41.28 6.49
CA ILE A 53 -8.25 -41.04 7.93
C ILE A 53 -9.49 -41.52 8.69
N PRO A 54 -9.72 -42.83 8.76
CA PRO A 54 -10.99 -43.38 9.30
C PRO A 54 -11.19 -43.14 10.80
N GLU A 55 -10.12 -42.79 11.55
CA GLU A 55 -10.19 -42.48 12.98
C GLU A 55 -10.87 -41.15 13.26
N VAL A 56 -10.92 -40.26 12.25
CA VAL A 56 -11.63 -38.98 12.32
C VAL A 56 -12.79 -39.04 11.32
N ALA A 57 -13.94 -39.55 11.76
CA ALA A 57 -15.13 -39.59 10.91
C ALA A 57 -15.63 -38.19 10.54
N PRO A 58 -16.37 -38.06 9.41
CA PRO A 58 -17.00 -36.78 9.06
C PRO A 58 -17.89 -36.27 10.20
N PHE A 59 -17.68 -35.00 10.57
CA PHE A 59 -18.36 -34.39 11.71
C PHE A 59 -19.86 -34.16 11.45
N SER A 60 -20.66 -34.34 12.51
CA SER A 60 -22.07 -33.93 12.53
C SER A 60 -22.24 -32.44 12.28
N ALA A 61 -23.46 -32.00 11.96
CA ALA A 61 -23.79 -30.59 11.80
C ALA A 61 -23.55 -29.82 13.10
N GLU A 62 -23.77 -30.41 14.27
CA GLU A 62 -23.55 -29.80 15.58
C GLU A 62 -22.06 -29.61 15.85
N ALA A 63 -21.23 -30.60 15.58
CA ALA A 63 -19.77 -30.52 15.75
C ALA A 63 -19.16 -29.46 14.80
N ASN A 64 -19.57 -29.46 13.54
CA ASN A 64 -19.14 -28.40 12.60
C ASN A 64 -19.59 -27.02 13.03
N ALA A 65 -20.84 -26.86 13.51
CA ALA A 65 -21.32 -25.56 14.00
C ALA A 65 -20.49 -25.03 15.19
N LEU A 66 -20.10 -25.89 16.13
CA LEU A 66 -19.21 -25.50 17.23
C LEU A 66 -17.84 -25.08 16.70
N LEU A 67 -17.22 -25.85 15.83
CA LEU A 67 -15.92 -25.54 15.23
C LEU A 67 -15.98 -24.25 14.39
N ASP A 68 -17.03 -24.08 13.58
CA ASP A 68 -17.23 -22.86 12.79
C ASP A 68 -17.41 -21.63 13.67
N SER A 69 -18.13 -21.75 14.80
CA SER A 69 -18.28 -20.64 15.74
C SER A 69 -16.96 -20.21 16.37
N LEU A 70 -16.07 -21.14 16.68
CA LEU A 70 -14.73 -20.84 17.19
C LEU A 70 -13.87 -20.09 16.15
N ALA A 71 -14.05 -20.40 14.87
CA ALA A 71 -13.31 -19.74 13.79
C ALA A 71 -13.90 -18.37 13.41
N SER A 72 -15.24 -18.23 13.38
CA SER A 72 -15.92 -17.03 12.87
C SER A 72 -16.30 -16.02 13.95
N ASP A 73 -16.53 -16.48 15.19
CA ASP A 73 -16.96 -15.65 16.33
C ASP A 73 -15.97 -15.74 17.50
N PHE A 74 -14.67 -15.65 17.19
CA PHE A 74 -13.61 -15.70 18.18
C PHE A 74 -13.64 -14.44 19.06
N GLN A 75 -13.83 -14.61 20.38
CA GLN A 75 -13.98 -13.53 21.33
C GLN A 75 -12.68 -13.24 22.07
N LEU A 76 -12.59 -12.04 22.69
CA LEU A 76 -11.41 -11.61 23.45
C LEU A 76 -11.12 -12.56 24.62
N GLU A 77 -12.18 -13.07 25.28
CA GLU A 77 -12.10 -14.01 26.40
C GLU A 77 -11.40 -15.31 26.00
N HIS A 78 -11.59 -15.79 24.76
CA HIS A 78 -10.85 -16.94 24.25
C HIS A 78 -9.34 -16.66 24.17
N ALA A 79 -8.98 -15.47 23.67
CA ALA A 79 -7.57 -15.06 23.60
C ALA A 79 -6.95 -14.90 25.02
N GLU A 80 -7.70 -14.33 25.97
CA GLU A 80 -7.28 -14.21 27.36
C GLU A 80 -7.06 -15.59 27.98
N ARG A 81 -7.94 -16.56 27.72
CA ARG A 81 -7.78 -17.93 28.19
C ARG A 81 -6.54 -18.59 27.57
N ILE A 82 -6.27 -18.40 26.28
CA ILE A 82 -5.03 -18.89 25.65
C ILE A 82 -3.80 -18.28 26.32
N LYS A 83 -3.80 -16.97 26.60
CA LYS A 83 -2.68 -16.30 27.28
C LYS A 83 -2.51 -16.78 28.73
N GLU A 84 -3.58 -17.18 29.40
CA GLU A 84 -3.51 -17.81 30.70
C GLU A 84 -2.84 -19.19 30.65
N ILE A 85 -3.22 -20.01 29.68
CA ILE A 85 -2.60 -21.32 29.45
C ILE A 85 -1.12 -21.16 29.10
N GLU A 86 -0.80 -20.20 28.22
CA GLU A 86 0.57 -19.92 27.78
C GLU A 86 1.50 -19.55 28.94
N ARG A 87 1.02 -18.86 29.97
CA ARG A 87 1.81 -18.52 31.17
C ARG A 87 2.39 -19.75 31.87
N THR A 88 1.71 -20.90 31.75
CA THR A 88 2.16 -22.16 32.33
C THR A 88 2.96 -23.00 31.37
N THR A 89 2.53 -23.05 30.10
CA THR A 89 3.16 -23.90 29.06
C THR A 89 4.40 -23.28 28.46
N ASN A 90 4.53 -21.95 28.53
CA ASN A 90 5.55 -21.14 27.84
C ASN A 90 5.67 -21.44 26.34
N HIS A 91 4.52 -21.75 25.72
CA HIS A 91 4.43 -22.10 24.29
C HIS A 91 3.09 -21.64 23.72
N ASP A 92 3.13 -20.64 22.84
CA ASP A 92 1.96 -19.92 22.32
C ASP A 92 1.04 -20.81 21.45
N VAL A 93 1.59 -21.55 20.48
CA VAL A 93 0.78 -22.42 19.60
C VAL A 93 0.20 -23.60 20.39
N LYS A 94 0.96 -24.17 21.34
CA LYS A 94 0.45 -25.24 22.22
C LYS A 94 -0.70 -24.78 23.11
N ALA A 95 -0.67 -23.52 23.53
CA ALA A 95 -1.78 -22.93 24.30
C ALA A 95 -3.08 -22.85 23.47
N VAL A 96 -2.98 -22.57 22.17
CA VAL A 96 -4.13 -22.63 21.25
C VAL A 96 -4.70 -24.06 21.18
N GLU A 97 -3.83 -25.06 21.00
CA GLU A 97 -4.25 -26.47 20.98
C GLU A 97 -5.00 -26.86 22.28
N TYR A 98 -4.51 -26.44 23.44
CA TYR A 98 -5.17 -26.72 24.71
C TYR A 98 -6.54 -26.05 24.83
N LEU A 99 -6.71 -24.79 24.40
CA LEU A 99 -8.04 -24.18 24.35
C LEU A 99 -8.98 -24.98 23.45
N LEU A 100 -8.52 -25.37 22.26
CA LEU A 100 -9.35 -26.16 21.35
C LEU A 100 -9.75 -27.51 21.94
N LYS A 101 -8.87 -28.19 22.68
CA LYS A 101 -9.20 -29.41 23.44
C LYS A 101 -10.23 -29.13 24.54
N GLU A 102 -10.13 -28.02 25.27
CA GLU A 102 -11.16 -27.59 26.23
C GLU A 102 -12.53 -27.40 25.58
N GLN A 103 -12.56 -26.81 24.38
CA GLN A 103 -13.80 -26.61 23.62
C GLN A 103 -14.35 -27.92 23.04
N ALA A 104 -13.46 -28.77 22.49
CA ALA A 104 -13.82 -30.08 21.95
C ALA A 104 -14.43 -30.98 23.01
N ALA A 105 -13.98 -30.91 24.26
CA ALA A 105 -14.52 -31.68 25.39
C ALA A 105 -16.02 -31.42 25.67
N LYS A 106 -16.61 -30.35 25.11
CA LYS A 106 -18.04 -30.06 25.27
C LYS A 106 -18.96 -30.97 24.45
N LEU A 107 -18.42 -31.60 23.38
CA LEU A 107 -19.14 -32.56 22.55
C LEU A 107 -18.40 -33.88 22.51
N PRO A 108 -19.08 -35.04 22.85
CA PRO A 108 -18.44 -36.33 22.88
C PRO A 108 -17.77 -36.73 21.55
N GLU A 109 -18.35 -36.32 20.42
CA GLU A 109 -17.82 -36.57 19.07
C GLU A 109 -16.44 -35.89 18.88
N LEU A 110 -16.30 -34.62 19.27
CA LEU A 110 -15.04 -33.90 19.18
C LEU A 110 -14.03 -34.31 20.26
N ALA A 111 -14.50 -34.64 21.45
CA ALA A 111 -13.67 -35.15 22.55
C ALA A 111 -12.95 -36.44 22.15
N ALA A 112 -13.62 -37.34 21.43
CA ALA A 112 -13.07 -38.62 20.97
C ALA A 112 -11.89 -38.46 20.00
N VAL A 113 -11.83 -37.33 19.25
CA VAL A 113 -10.80 -37.06 18.24
C VAL A 113 -9.89 -35.87 18.64
N SER A 114 -9.93 -35.47 19.90
CA SER A 114 -9.18 -34.30 20.39
C SER A 114 -7.67 -34.38 20.15
N GLU A 115 -7.08 -35.58 20.05
CA GLU A 115 -5.67 -35.79 19.76
C GLU A 115 -5.33 -35.53 18.28
N PHE A 116 -6.32 -35.36 17.41
CA PHE A 116 -6.13 -34.94 16.01
C PHE A 116 -6.07 -33.40 15.86
N ILE A 117 -6.30 -32.64 16.93
CA ILE A 117 -5.98 -31.22 16.93
C ILE A 117 -4.45 -31.06 16.83
N HIS A 118 -3.98 -30.23 15.90
CA HIS A 118 -2.55 -30.09 15.58
C HIS A 118 -1.88 -31.36 15.03
N PHE A 119 -2.66 -32.29 14.47
CA PHE A 119 -2.14 -33.59 14.01
C PHE A 119 -1.07 -33.42 12.93
N ALA A 120 0.10 -34.05 13.17
CA ALA A 120 1.28 -34.07 12.32
C ALA A 120 1.88 -32.68 11.99
N CYS A 121 1.36 -31.61 12.60
CA CYS A 121 1.83 -30.25 12.40
C CYS A 121 3.09 -29.92 13.24
N THR A 122 3.85 -28.99 12.75
CA THR A 122 4.75 -28.17 13.57
C THR A 122 4.12 -26.78 13.77
N SER A 123 4.57 -26.01 14.78
CA SER A 123 4.01 -24.68 15.04
C SER A 123 4.02 -23.77 13.81
N GLU A 124 5.00 -23.92 12.94
CA GLU A 124 5.10 -23.12 11.72
C GLU A 124 4.08 -23.53 10.63
N ASP A 125 3.56 -24.72 10.63
CA ASP A 125 2.41 -25.06 9.77
C ASP A 125 1.21 -24.16 10.07
N ILE A 126 1.01 -23.84 11.35
CA ILE A 126 -0.06 -22.96 11.81
C ILE A 126 0.31 -21.49 11.65
N ASN A 127 1.53 -21.11 12.06
CA ASN A 127 1.98 -19.72 12.03
C ASN A 127 2.06 -19.15 10.61
N ASN A 128 2.67 -19.88 9.65
CA ASN A 128 2.79 -19.37 8.29
C ASN A 128 1.44 -19.11 7.63
N LEU A 129 0.50 -20.02 7.79
CA LEU A 129 -0.86 -19.87 7.27
C LEU A 129 -1.60 -18.72 7.98
N SER A 130 -1.40 -18.56 9.29
CA SER A 130 -1.97 -17.44 10.04
C SER A 130 -1.45 -16.11 9.54
N HIS A 131 -0.14 -15.96 9.35
CA HIS A 131 0.45 -14.73 8.81
C HIS A 131 -0.02 -14.44 7.38
N ALA A 132 -0.12 -15.45 6.52
CA ALA A 132 -0.64 -15.28 5.17
C ALA A 132 -2.12 -14.80 5.17
N LEU A 133 -2.95 -15.37 6.05
CA LEU A 133 -4.35 -14.93 6.23
C LEU A 133 -4.45 -13.51 6.78
N MET A 134 -3.61 -13.16 7.77
CA MET A 134 -3.53 -11.79 8.31
C MET A 134 -3.17 -10.79 7.21
N LEU A 135 -2.15 -11.09 6.40
CA LEU A 135 -1.71 -10.24 5.29
C LEU A 135 -2.79 -10.13 4.21
N ARG A 136 -3.50 -11.23 3.90
CA ARG A 136 -4.63 -11.19 2.97
C ARG A 136 -5.75 -10.27 3.46
N GLU A 137 -6.19 -10.46 4.70
CA GLU A 137 -7.26 -9.64 5.27
C GLU A 137 -6.86 -8.18 5.35
N GLY A 138 -5.64 -7.87 5.81
CA GLY A 138 -5.13 -6.50 5.88
C GLY A 138 -4.96 -5.85 4.51
N ARG A 139 -4.45 -6.59 3.53
CA ARG A 139 -4.32 -6.11 2.15
C ARG A 139 -5.68 -5.84 1.52
N ASP A 140 -6.59 -6.82 1.56
CA ASP A 140 -7.83 -6.79 0.78
C ASP A 140 -8.91 -5.92 1.42
N SER A 141 -9.00 -5.90 2.76
CA SER A 141 -10.04 -5.18 3.49
C SER A 141 -9.63 -3.75 3.92
N VAL A 142 -8.33 -3.45 4.01
CA VAL A 142 -7.85 -2.15 4.51
C VAL A 142 -6.98 -1.43 3.50
N LEU A 143 -5.85 -2.02 3.07
CA LEU A 143 -4.87 -1.31 2.23
C LEU A 143 -5.40 -0.99 0.84
N LEU A 144 -5.85 -2.01 0.09
CA LEU A 144 -6.32 -1.82 -1.28
C LEU A 144 -7.51 -0.86 -1.39
N PRO A 145 -8.51 -0.88 -0.50
CA PRO A 145 -9.57 0.13 -0.49
C PRO A 145 -9.03 1.55 -0.32
N LEU A 146 -8.12 1.79 0.63
CA LEU A 146 -7.52 3.11 0.85
C LEU A 146 -6.64 3.56 -0.33
N MET A 147 -5.83 2.66 -0.88
CA MET A 147 -5.01 2.95 -2.07
C MET A 147 -5.88 3.37 -3.25
N ARG A 148 -7.00 2.68 -3.48
CA ARG A 148 -7.97 3.03 -4.54
C ARG A 148 -8.65 4.37 -4.28
N GLN A 149 -9.01 4.67 -3.04
CA GLN A 149 -9.58 5.98 -2.66
C GLN A 149 -8.60 7.12 -2.95
N ILE A 150 -7.31 6.95 -2.65
CA ILE A 150 -6.28 7.95 -2.98
C ILE A 150 -6.19 8.15 -4.49
N ALA A 151 -6.05 7.06 -5.25
CA ALA A 151 -5.96 7.14 -6.70
C ALA A 151 -7.18 7.84 -7.31
N GLU A 152 -8.39 7.54 -6.81
CA GLU A 152 -9.62 8.16 -7.28
C GLU A 152 -9.71 9.64 -6.90
N ALA A 153 -9.37 10.01 -5.67
CA ALA A 153 -9.37 11.40 -5.24
C ALA A 153 -8.40 12.28 -6.08
N ILE A 154 -7.24 11.74 -6.44
CA ILE A 154 -6.29 12.42 -7.32
C ILE A 154 -6.82 12.44 -8.77
N ARG A 155 -7.47 11.38 -9.24
CA ARG A 155 -8.12 11.30 -10.55
C ARG A 155 -9.19 12.38 -10.72
N GLU A 156 -10.08 12.53 -9.73
CA GLU A 156 -11.10 13.57 -9.74
C GLU A 156 -10.48 14.96 -9.89
N LEU A 157 -9.39 15.24 -9.17
CA LEU A 157 -8.65 16.48 -9.32
C LEU A 157 -8.00 16.59 -10.72
N ALA A 158 -7.41 15.53 -11.24
CA ALA A 158 -6.77 15.52 -12.55
C ALA A 158 -7.76 15.87 -13.66
N VAL A 159 -8.94 15.27 -13.65
CA VAL A 159 -10.01 15.55 -14.63
C VAL A 159 -10.55 16.96 -14.45
N LYS A 160 -10.83 17.39 -13.22
CA LYS A 160 -11.33 18.74 -12.90
C LYS A 160 -10.36 19.83 -13.36
N LEU A 161 -9.05 19.60 -13.26
CA LEU A 161 -8.01 20.58 -13.55
C LEU A 161 -7.32 20.32 -14.91
N ALA A 162 -7.94 19.49 -15.76
CA ALA A 162 -7.38 19.09 -17.05
C ALA A 162 -7.04 20.26 -17.97
N ASP A 163 -7.85 21.30 -17.97
CA ASP A 163 -7.72 22.48 -18.82
C ASP A 163 -7.03 23.67 -18.12
N VAL A 164 -6.38 23.46 -16.97
CA VAL A 164 -5.67 24.50 -16.23
C VAL A 164 -4.19 24.53 -16.67
N PRO A 165 -3.77 25.48 -17.52
CA PRO A 165 -2.37 25.60 -17.94
C PRO A 165 -1.49 25.94 -16.73
N MET A 166 -0.32 25.36 -16.67
CA MET A 166 0.65 25.55 -15.60
C MET A 166 2.06 25.58 -16.16
N LEU A 167 2.90 26.44 -15.63
CA LEU A 167 4.32 26.45 -15.92
C LEU A 167 4.99 25.22 -15.33
N SER A 168 5.67 24.41 -16.16
CA SER A 168 6.51 23.32 -15.65
C SER A 168 7.80 23.89 -15.05
N ARG A 169 8.37 23.14 -14.10
CA ARG A 169 9.67 23.49 -13.50
C ARG A 169 10.60 22.29 -13.57
N THR A 170 11.50 22.31 -14.57
CA THR A 170 12.59 21.33 -14.64
C THR A 170 13.83 21.90 -13.98
N HIS A 171 14.48 21.11 -13.12
CA HIS A 171 15.59 21.62 -12.29
C HIS A 171 15.23 22.86 -11.46
N GLY A 172 13.94 23.02 -11.10
CA GLY A 172 13.42 24.21 -10.41
C GLY A 172 13.28 25.46 -11.28
N GLN A 173 13.61 25.41 -12.57
CA GLN A 173 13.54 26.53 -13.50
C GLN A 173 12.29 26.46 -14.39
N PRO A 174 11.73 27.63 -14.80
CA PRO A 174 10.65 27.69 -15.77
C PRO A 174 10.99 26.89 -17.02
N ALA A 175 10.04 26.07 -17.46
CA ALA A 175 10.15 25.17 -18.62
C ALA A 175 8.84 25.12 -19.40
N SER A 176 8.78 24.29 -20.44
CA SER A 176 7.61 24.16 -21.31
C SER A 176 6.34 23.96 -20.47
N PRO A 177 5.26 24.69 -20.76
CA PRO A 177 4.00 24.60 -20.02
C PRO A 177 3.36 23.21 -20.14
N THR A 178 2.61 22.85 -19.12
CA THR A 178 1.75 21.66 -19.03
C THR A 178 0.36 22.06 -18.54
N THR A 179 -0.45 21.09 -18.15
CA THR A 179 -1.66 21.37 -17.34
C THR A 179 -1.54 20.73 -15.97
N LEU A 180 -2.10 21.36 -14.95
CA LEU A 180 -2.11 20.84 -13.60
C LEU A 180 -2.78 19.46 -13.54
N GLY A 181 -3.86 19.29 -14.31
CA GLY A 181 -4.54 18.01 -14.41
C GLY A 181 -3.66 16.89 -14.98
N LYS A 182 -2.82 17.17 -16.00
CA LYS A 182 -1.92 16.15 -16.57
C LYS A 182 -0.82 15.74 -15.58
N GLU A 183 -0.30 16.66 -14.79
CA GLU A 183 0.68 16.32 -13.75
C GLU A 183 0.06 15.38 -12.71
N LEU A 184 -1.18 15.64 -12.28
CA LEU A 184 -1.92 14.74 -11.38
C LEU A 184 -2.24 13.39 -12.05
N ALA A 185 -2.61 13.37 -13.33
CA ALA A 185 -2.87 12.15 -14.09
C ALA A 185 -1.65 11.23 -14.16
N ASN A 186 -0.44 11.79 -14.25
CA ASN A 186 0.80 11.00 -14.16
C ASN A 186 0.91 10.25 -12.84
N VAL A 187 0.56 10.88 -11.71
CA VAL A 187 0.56 10.25 -10.40
C VAL A 187 -0.46 9.10 -10.34
N VAL A 188 -1.70 9.36 -10.80
CA VAL A 188 -2.76 8.33 -10.83
C VAL A 188 -2.29 7.09 -11.57
N TYR A 189 -1.77 7.25 -12.79
CA TYR A 189 -1.31 6.13 -13.60
C TYR A 189 -0.21 5.30 -12.92
N ARG A 190 0.73 5.98 -12.23
CA ARG A 190 1.80 5.33 -11.44
C ARG A 190 1.23 4.55 -10.26
N LEU A 191 0.29 5.14 -9.50
CA LEU A 191 -0.34 4.51 -8.34
C LEU A 191 -1.16 3.27 -8.75
N GLU A 192 -1.94 3.35 -9.82
CA GLU A 192 -2.74 2.21 -10.30
C GLU A 192 -1.90 1.00 -10.69
N ARG A 193 -0.74 1.24 -11.30
CA ARG A 193 0.20 0.16 -11.59
C ARG A 193 0.68 -0.54 -10.31
N GLN A 194 0.89 0.20 -9.21
CA GLN A 194 1.28 -0.39 -7.94
C GLN A 194 0.11 -1.09 -7.25
N ILE A 195 -1.09 -0.52 -7.28
CA ILE A 195 -2.31 -1.16 -6.77
C ILE A 195 -2.49 -2.54 -7.42
N LYS A 196 -2.32 -2.62 -8.75
CA LYS A 196 -2.38 -3.89 -9.48
C LYS A 196 -1.31 -4.88 -9.02
N GLN A 197 -0.08 -4.42 -8.76
CA GLN A 197 0.99 -5.28 -8.25
C GLN A 197 0.67 -5.79 -6.85
N VAL A 198 0.30 -4.90 -5.92
CA VAL A 198 -0.07 -5.27 -4.53
C VAL A 198 -1.22 -6.29 -4.52
N ALA A 199 -2.24 -6.07 -5.34
CA ALA A 199 -3.39 -6.98 -5.45
C ALA A 199 -3.03 -8.35 -6.06
N GLY A 200 -2.03 -8.40 -6.93
CA GLY A 200 -1.61 -9.60 -7.64
C GLY A 200 -0.58 -10.46 -6.93
N ILE A 201 -0.06 -10.06 -5.76
CA ILE A 201 0.87 -10.88 -5.00
C ILE A 201 0.16 -12.13 -4.46
N GLU A 202 0.69 -13.29 -4.80
CA GLU A 202 0.23 -14.57 -4.25
C GLU A 202 0.71 -14.72 -2.81
N LEU A 203 -0.21 -15.09 -1.92
CA LEU A 203 0.09 -15.29 -0.50
C LEU A 203 0.28 -16.78 -0.28
N LEU A 204 1.52 -17.20 -0.06
CA LEU A 204 1.91 -18.58 -0.03
C LEU A 204 1.69 -19.22 1.35
N GLY A 205 1.50 -20.53 1.36
CA GLY A 205 1.38 -21.30 2.59
C GLY A 205 1.84 -22.74 2.45
N LYS A 206 2.21 -23.32 3.60
CA LYS A 206 2.59 -24.72 3.71
C LYS A 206 1.89 -25.39 4.91
N ILE A 207 1.64 -26.69 4.83
CA ILE A 207 1.26 -27.56 5.93
C ILE A 207 1.83 -28.95 5.64
N ASN A 208 3.09 -29.18 5.98
CA ASN A 208 3.88 -30.35 5.58
C ASN A 208 4.86 -30.84 6.66
N GLY A 209 4.66 -30.38 7.90
CA GLY A 209 5.38 -30.88 9.08
C GLY A 209 6.70 -30.20 9.35
N ALA A 210 7.48 -30.79 10.23
CA ALA A 210 8.64 -30.21 10.91
C ALA A 210 9.75 -29.71 9.98
N VAL A 211 9.90 -30.29 8.79
CA VAL A 211 10.94 -29.93 7.82
C VAL A 211 10.44 -29.91 6.37
N GLY A 212 9.13 -29.91 6.18
CA GLY A 212 8.54 -29.79 4.85
C GLY A 212 8.41 -31.08 4.04
N ASN A 213 8.54 -32.25 4.67
CA ASN A 213 8.63 -33.53 3.96
C ASN A 213 7.51 -34.52 4.33
N TYR A 214 6.48 -34.11 5.06
CA TYR A 214 5.36 -34.98 5.52
C TYR A 214 5.80 -36.19 6.35
N ASN A 215 6.96 -36.16 7.02
CA ASN A 215 7.53 -37.33 7.72
C ASN A 215 6.54 -37.95 8.70
N ALA A 216 5.95 -37.16 9.60
CA ALA A 216 4.99 -37.67 10.58
C ALA A 216 3.67 -38.12 9.92
N HIS A 217 3.22 -37.39 8.93
CA HIS A 217 2.00 -37.70 8.16
C HIS A 217 2.11 -39.06 7.49
N LEU A 218 3.19 -39.30 6.73
CA LEU A 218 3.45 -40.56 6.03
C LEU A 218 3.75 -41.70 6.97
N SER A 219 4.27 -41.46 8.18
CA SER A 219 4.47 -42.47 9.19
C SER A 219 3.12 -42.98 9.76
N ALA A 220 2.13 -42.08 9.88
CA ALA A 220 0.80 -42.42 10.39
C ALA A 220 -0.13 -43.01 9.31
N TYR A 221 -0.12 -42.37 8.13
CA TYR A 221 -0.99 -42.77 7.00
C TYR A 221 -0.18 -42.78 5.69
N PRO A 222 0.57 -43.84 5.41
CA PRO A 222 1.47 -43.92 4.24
C PRO A 222 0.72 -43.97 2.90
N GLU A 223 -0.54 -44.32 2.89
CA GLU A 223 -1.38 -44.43 1.67
C GLU A 223 -2.08 -43.11 1.32
N VAL A 224 -2.01 -42.11 2.18
CA VAL A 224 -2.63 -40.79 1.93
C VAL A 224 -1.70 -39.94 1.08
N ASP A 225 -2.23 -39.35 0.01
CA ASP A 225 -1.55 -38.30 -0.75
C ASP A 225 -1.60 -36.98 0.04
N TRP A 226 -0.62 -36.82 0.93
CA TRP A 226 -0.55 -35.66 1.81
C TRP A 226 -0.24 -34.37 1.07
N GLU A 227 0.47 -34.42 -0.07
CA GLU A 227 0.71 -33.21 -0.87
C GLU A 227 -0.59 -32.71 -1.51
N ALA A 228 -1.38 -33.59 -2.09
CA ALA A 228 -2.70 -33.25 -2.64
C ALA A 228 -3.64 -32.74 -1.53
N ASN A 229 -3.63 -33.37 -0.34
CA ASN A 229 -4.45 -32.94 0.79
C ASN A 229 -4.03 -31.55 1.32
N ALA A 230 -2.74 -31.29 1.45
CA ALA A 230 -2.20 -29.99 1.86
C ALA A 230 -2.55 -28.89 0.83
N ARG A 231 -2.40 -29.18 -0.46
CA ARG A 231 -2.82 -28.27 -1.54
C ARG A 231 -4.30 -27.91 -1.45
N GLN A 232 -5.16 -28.94 -1.33
CA GLN A 232 -6.59 -28.72 -1.21
C GLN A 232 -6.96 -27.90 0.05
N PHE A 233 -6.27 -28.14 1.16
CA PHE A 233 -6.47 -27.36 2.38
C PHE A 233 -6.08 -25.89 2.18
N ILE A 234 -4.89 -25.63 1.63
CA ILE A 234 -4.37 -24.28 1.47
C ILE A 234 -5.14 -23.50 0.40
N GLU A 235 -5.36 -24.10 -0.77
CA GLU A 235 -6.04 -23.44 -1.89
C GLU A 235 -7.56 -23.45 -1.75
N GLY A 236 -8.14 -24.61 -1.41
CA GLY A 236 -9.59 -24.79 -1.34
C GLY A 236 -10.22 -24.26 -0.05
N ASP A 237 -9.64 -24.60 1.11
CA ASP A 237 -10.27 -24.28 2.40
C ASP A 237 -9.81 -22.90 2.93
N LEU A 238 -8.55 -22.50 2.68
CA LEU A 238 -8.01 -21.23 3.14
C LEU A 238 -7.94 -20.15 2.07
N GLY A 239 -7.98 -20.49 0.77
CA GLY A 239 -7.89 -19.53 -0.34
C GLY A 239 -6.53 -18.84 -0.43
N LEU A 240 -5.46 -19.54 -0.08
CA LEU A 240 -4.06 -19.13 -0.22
C LEU A 240 -3.42 -19.88 -1.40
N THR A 241 -2.16 -19.62 -1.71
CA THR A 241 -1.43 -20.37 -2.73
C THR A 241 -0.54 -21.41 -2.08
N PHE A 242 -0.62 -22.66 -2.52
CA PHE A 242 0.20 -23.76 -2.00
C PHE A 242 1.66 -23.62 -2.42
N ASN A 243 2.60 -23.65 -1.46
CA ASN A 243 4.03 -23.72 -1.73
C ASN A 243 4.53 -25.18 -1.56
N PRO A 244 4.88 -25.87 -2.65
CA PRO A 244 5.32 -27.29 -2.59
C PRO A 244 6.72 -27.50 -2.04
N TYR A 245 7.59 -26.47 -2.06
CA TYR A 245 9.00 -26.57 -1.66
C TYR A 245 9.31 -25.66 -0.47
N THR A 246 9.32 -26.22 0.72
CA THR A 246 9.54 -25.49 1.97
C THR A 246 10.48 -26.26 2.88
N THR A 247 10.80 -25.67 4.02
CA THR A 247 11.52 -26.32 5.13
C THR A 247 10.58 -26.40 6.34
N GLN A 248 11.02 -26.09 7.55
CA GLN A 248 10.11 -25.93 8.67
C GLN A 248 9.21 -24.69 8.46
N ILE A 249 9.75 -23.67 7.79
CA ILE A 249 9.03 -22.44 7.45
C ILE A 249 8.57 -22.45 5.98
N GLU A 250 7.56 -21.66 5.68
CA GLU A 250 7.40 -21.04 4.37
C GLU A 250 8.49 -19.94 4.25
N PRO A 251 9.30 -19.88 3.16
CA PRO A 251 10.49 -19.02 3.09
C PRO A 251 10.27 -17.51 3.18
N HIS A 252 9.03 -17.04 3.20
CA HIS A 252 8.62 -15.64 3.34
C HIS A 252 8.95 -14.73 2.14
N ASP A 253 9.35 -15.27 1.01
CA ASP A 253 9.66 -14.49 -0.20
C ASP A 253 8.44 -13.67 -0.65
N TYR A 254 7.23 -14.22 -0.56
CA TYR A 254 5.99 -13.53 -0.89
C TYR A 254 5.71 -12.31 0.01
N ILE A 255 6.16 -12.36 1.28
CA ILE A 255 6.04 -11.22 2.21
C ILE A 255 6.95 -10.10 1.74
N ALA A 256 8.17 -10.44 1.30
CA ALA A 256 9.10 -9.47 0.73
C ALA A 256 8.52 -8.83 -0.54
N GLU A 257 7.97 -9.63 -1.46
CA GLU A 257 7.30 -9.15 -2.67
C GLU A 257 6.15 -8.18 -2.35
N LEU A 258 5.30 -8.55 -1.38
CA LEU A 258 4.18 -7.71 -0.96
C LEU A 258 4.66 -6.37 -0.38
N PHE A 259 5.64 -6.41 0.52
CA PHE A 259 6.14 -5.20 1.18
C PHE A 259 6.93 -4.30 0.24
N ASP A 260 7.69 -4.86 -0.70
CA ASP A 260 8.34 -4.09 -1.75
C ASP A 260 7.32 -3.41 -2.68
N ALA A 261 6.21 -4.08 -2.99
CA ALA A 261 5.15 -3.49 -3.79
C ALA A 261 4.43 -2.34 -3.05
N ILE A 262 4.14 -2.51 -1.75
CA ILE A 262 3.56 -1.46 -0.91
C ILE A 262 4.54 -0.29 -0.77
N ALA A 263 5.82 -0.54 -0.54
CA ALA A 263 6.84 0.50 -0.43
C ALA A 263 6.97 1.33 -1.71
N ARG A 264 6.80 0.74 -2.89
CA ARG A 264 6.78 1.50 -4.16
C ARG A 264 5.54 2.37 -4.29
N PHE A 265 4.35 1.90 -3.88
CA PHE A 265 3.16 2.75 -3.80
C PHE A 265 3.40 3.93 -2.87
N ASN A 266 3.91 3.67 -1.67
CA ASN A 266 4.25 4.70 -0.68
C ASN A 266 5.24 5.73 -1.23
N THR A 267 6.26 5.29 -1.98
CA THR A 267 7.27 6.18 -2.58
C THR A 267 6.65 7.12 -3.62
N ILE A 268 5.70 6.64 -4.41
CA ILE A 268 4.97 7.48 -5.36
C ILE A 268 4.08 8.50 -4.62
N LEU A 269 3.47 8.09 -3.52
CA LEU A 269 2.65 8.99 -2.72
C LEU A 269 3.49 10.06 -2.00
N ILE A 270 4.71 9.72 -1.54
CA ILE A 270 5.67 10.71 -1.03
C ILE A 270 6.02 11.74 -2.10
N ASP A 271 6.27 11.30 -3.32
CA ASP A 271 6.57 12.19 -4.46
C ASP A 271 5.40 13.16 -4.71
N PHE A 272 4.17 12.65 -4.71
CA PHE A 272 2.95 13.46 -4.80
C PHE A 272 2.81 14.46 -3.64
N ASP A 273 3.01 14.01 -2.39
CA ASP A 273 2.90 14.86 -1.20
C ASP A 273 3.88 16.04 -1.26
N ARG A 274 5.11 15.79 -1.74
CA ARG A 274 6.14 16.82 -1.94
C ARG A 274 5.80 17.79 -3.05
N ASP A 275 5.29 17.31 -4.18
CA ASP A 275 4.88 18.18 -5.28
C ASP A 275 3.71 19.08 -4.88
N VAL A 276 2.70 18.53 -4.18
CA VAL A 276 1.57 19.32 -3.66
C VAL A 276 2.06 20.35 -2.64
N TRP A 277 2.97 19.97 -1.75
CA TRP A 277 3.62 20.91 -0.82
C TRP A 277 4.32 22.05 -1.59
N GLY A 278 5.03 21.71 -2.66
CA GLY A 278 5.66 22.68 -3.56
C GLY A 278 4.64 23.61 -4.24
N TYR A 279 3.54 23.06 -4.77
CA TYR A 279 2.48 23.87 -5.38
C TYR A 279 1.76 24.79 -4.38
N ILE A 280 1.60 24.36 -3.13
CA ILE A 280 1.10 25.22 -2.05
C ILE A 280 2.12 26.37 -1.77
N SER A 281 3.42 26.05 -1.73
CA SER A 281 4.48 27.04 -1.53
C SER A 281 4.54 28.09 -2.66
N LEU A 282 4.29 27.69 -3.90
CA LEU A 282 4.17 28.61 -5.05
C LEU A 282 2.86 29.39 -5.07
N GLY A 283 1.90 29.04 -4.20
CA GLY A 283 0.58 29.65 -4.15
C GLY A 283 -0.38 29.16 -5.23
N TYR A 284 -0.07 28.06 -5.92
CA TYR A 284 -0.95 27.42 -6.92
C TYR A 284 -2.16 26.77 -6.29
N PHE A 285 -1.96 26.16 -5.11
CA PHE A 285 -3.04 25.70 -4.25
C PHE A 285 -3.11 26.56 -2.98
N LYS A 286 -4.33 26.79 -2.53
CA LYS A 286 -4.67 27.21 -1.17
C LYS A 286 -5.28 26.02 -0.44
N GLN A 287 -5.27 26.06 0.89
CA GLN A 287 -5.93 25.06 1.72
C GLN A 287 -7.18 25.66 2.36
N LYS A 288 -8.30 24.93 2.29
CA LYS A 288 -9.52 25.27 3.02
C LYS A 288 -9.22 25.37 4.51
N THR A 289 -9.63 26.47 5.11
CA THR A 289 -9.63 26.60 6.57
C THR A 289 -10.83 25.87 7.14
N VAL A 290 -10.60 25.01 8.13
CA VAL A 290 -11.68 24.35 8.89
C VAL A 290 -11.92 25.17 10.15
N ALA A 291 -13.18 25.53 10.40
CA ALA A 291 -13.53 26.32 11.58
C ALA A 291 -13.05 25.61 12.87
N GLY A 292 -12.29 26.31 13.68
CA GLY A 292 -11.70 25.78 14.92
C GLY A 292 -10.30 25.13 14.77
N GLU A 293 -9.80 24.88 13.55
CA GLU A 293 -8.40 24.48 13.36
C GLU A 293 -7.45 25.70 13.46
N ILE A 294 -6.35 25.54 14.18
CA ILE A 294 -5.30 26.54 14.30
C ILE A 294 -4.17 26.18 13.33
N GLY A 295 -3.99 26.95 12.26
CA GLY A 295 -3.00 26.69 11.24
C GLY A 295 -1.54 26.93 11.69
N SER A 296 -1.34 27.87 12.63
CA SER A 296 -0.04 28.18 13.23
C SER A 296 -0.25 28.75 14.62
N SER A 297 0.59 28.34 15.58
CA SER A 297 0.55 28.87 16.96
C SER A 297 1.03 30.32 17.06
N THR A 298 1.78 30.82 16.06
CA THR A 298 2.45 32.13 16.11
C THR A 298 1.92 33.09 15.02
N MET A 299 1.53 32.58 13.85
CA MET A 299 1.09 33.39 12.71
C MET A 299 -0.33 32.94 12.27
N PRO A 300 -1.39 33.62 12.71
CA PRO A 300 -2.79 33.17 12.48
C PRO A 300 -3.18 33.04 11.00
N HIS A 301 -2.52 33.80 10.10
CA HIS A 301 -2.79 33.75 8.66
C HIS A 301 -2.10 32.58 7.94
N LYS A 302 -1.21 31.84 8.62
CA LYS A 302 -0.40 30.78 8.04
C LYS A 302 -1.11 29.43 8.14
N VAL A 303 -1.55 28.91 7.02
CA VAL A 303 -2.17 27.56 6.92
C VAL A 303 -1.13 26.58 6.40
N ASN A 304 -0.56 25.77 7.30
CA ASN A 304 0.48 24.80 6.95
C ASN A 304 -0.11 23.55 6.27
N PRO A 305 0.59 22.93 5.31
CA PRO A 305 0.16 21.69 4.64
C PRO A 305 0.45 20.44 5.50
N ILE A 306 0.07 20.48 6.78
CA ILE A 306 0.41 19.46 7.79
C ILE A 306 -0.09 18.06 7.45
N ASP A 307 -1.16 17.95 6.69
CA ASP A 307 -1.71 16.65 6.31
C ASP A 307 -0.74 15.91 5.35
N PHE A 308 -0.13 16.62 4.38
CA PHE A 308 0.88 16.07 3.47
C PHE A 308 2.22 15.81 4.17
N GLU A 309 2.65 16.68 5.08
CA GLU A 309 3.85 16.47 5.91
C GLU A 309 3.68 15.26 6.84
N ASN A 310 2.52 15.06 7.43
CA ASN A 310 2.20 13.89 8.26
C ASN A 310 2.21 12.60 7.41
N SER A 311 1.67 12.66 6.20
CA SER A 311 1.71 11.54 5.26
C SER A 311 3.16 11.18 4.91
N GLU A 312 3.94 12.12 4.41
CA GLU A 312 5.35 11.89 4.06
C GLU A 312 6.14 11.26 5.21
N GLY A 313 6.00 11.80 6.43
CA GLY A 313 6.72 11.30 7.60
C GLY A 313 6.34 9.85 7.94
N ASN A 314 5.05 9.51 7.94
CA ASN A 314 4.58 8.15 8.23
C ASN A 314 4.95 7.17 7.10
N LEU A 315 4.89 7.57 5.83
CA LEU A 315 5.32 6.73 4.71
C LEU A 315 6.82 6.41 4.77
N GLY A 316 7.64 7.36 5.21
CA GLY A 316 9.07 7.13 5.42
C GLY A 316 9.34 6.06 6.47
N ILE A 317 8.63 6.09 7.60
CA ILE A 317 8.72 5.07 8.66
C ILE A 317 8.22 3.72 8.15
N ALA A 318 7.07 3.69 7.46
CA ALA A 318 6.51 2.48 6.87
C ALA A 318 7.51 1.81 5.93
N ASN A 319 8.11 2.57 5.02
CA ASN A 319 9.08 2.07 4.05
C ASN A 319 10.35 1.51 4.72
N ALA A 320 10.85 2.14 5.77
CA ALA A 320 12.00 1.63 6.53
C ALA A 320 11.69 0.26 7.16
N LEU A 321 10.49 0.08 7.72
CA LEU A 321 10.04 -1.20 8.27
C LEU A 321 9.86 -2.24 7.15
N PHE A 322 9.21 -1.91 6.05
CA PHE A 322 9.02 -2.82 4.91
C PHE A 322 10.35 -3.26 4.31
N GLN A 323 11.31 -2.37 4.13
CA GLN A 323 12.64 -2.71 3.64
C GLN A 323 13.37 -3.68 4.58
N HIS A 324 13.29 -3.46 5.89
CA HIS A 324 13.87 -4.40 6.86
C HIS A 324 13.19 -5.76 6.79
N LEU A 325 11.86 -5.82 6.78
CA LEU A 325 11.08 -7.06 6.70
C LEU A 325 11.37 -7.81 5.40
N ALA A 326 11.36 -7.12 4.27
CA ALA A 326 11.63 -7.71 2.95
C ALA A 326 13.06 -8.27 2.82
N SER A 327 14.04 -7.62 3.42
CA SER A 327 15.43 -8.10 3.38
C SER A 327 15.75 -9.17 4.42
N LYS A 328 15.05 -9.17 5.57
CA LYS A 328 15.34 -10.09 6.69
C LYS A 328 14.58 -11.41 6.58
N LEU A 329 13.28 -11.38 6.25
CA LEU A 329 12.42 -12.55 6.35
C LEU A 329 12.82 -13.70 5.41
N PRO A 330 13.28 -13.47 4.16
CA PRO A 330 13.79 -14.55 3.30
C PRO A 330 15.06 -15.24 3.79
N ILE A 331 15.71 -14.71 4.82
CA ILE A 331 16.95 -15.26 5.36
C ILE A 331 16.67 -16.05 6.63
N SER A 332 16.88 -17.37 6.58
CA SER A 332 16.82 -18.26 7.74
C SER A 332 17.99 -19.23 7.71
N ARG A 333 18.52 -19.58 8.89
CA ARG A 333 19.63 -20.54 8.99
C ARG A 333 19.11 -21.95 8.84
N TRP A 334 19.67 -22.67 7.88
CA TRP A 334 19.31 -24.04 7.56
C TRP A 334 17.79 -24.21 7.35
N GLN A 335 17.13 -25.12 8.08
CA GLN A 335 15.72 -25.37 7.94
C GLN A 335 14.85 -24.35 8.71
N ARG A 336 15.39 -23.71 9.73
CA ARG A 336 14.83 -22.56 10.45
C ARG A 336 15.77 -22.06 11.55
N ASP A 337 15.79 -20.72 11.75
CA ASP A 337 16.11 -20.10 13.04
C ASP A 337 14.89 -19.32 13.56
N LEU A 338 14.92 -18.88 14.85
CA LEU A 338 13.76 -18.24 15.48
C LEU A 338 13.70 -16.72 15.28
N THR A 339 14.63 -16.13 14.51
CA THR A 339 14.65 -14.66 14.34
C THR A 339 13.46 -14.13 13.56
N ASP A 340 12.85 -14.95 12.71
CA ASP A 340 11.61 -14.64 11.97
C ASP A 340 10.45 -14.34 12.93
N SER A 341 10.25 -15.14 13.96
CA SER A 341 9.14 -14.99 14.91
C SER A 341 9.11 -13.60 15.57
N THR A 342 10.28 -13.04 15.92
CA THR A 342 10.38 -11.69 16.47
C THR A 342 10.01 -10.63 15.44
N VAL A 343 10.47 -10.80 14.21
CA VAL A 343 10.32 -9.82 13.13
C VAL A 343 8.89 -9.81 12.61
N LEU A 344 8.26 -10.98 12.44
CA LEU A 344 6.87 -11.14 11.95
C LEU A 344 5.84 -10.45 12.86
N ARG A 345 6.12 -10.26 14.15
CA ARG A 345 5.24 -9.50 15.05
C ARG A 345 5.11 -8.02 14.67
N ASN A 346 5.97 -7.52 13.77
CA ASN A 346 5.95 -6.14 13.28
C ASN A 346 5.26 -5.97 11.91
N LEU A 347 4.66 -7.02 11.34
CA LEU A 347 3.96 -6.95 10.05
C LEU A 347 2.94 -5.80 10.00
N GLY A 348 2.13 -5.68 11.05
CA GLY A 348 1.09 -4.65 11.17
C GLY A 348 1.62 -3.24 11.40
N VAL A 349 2.84 -3.07 11.90
CA VAL A 349 3.36 -1.74 12.27
C VAL A 349 3.64 -0.89 11.01
N GLY A 350 4.31 -1.47 10.01
CA GLY A 350 4.54 -0.81 8.73
C GLY A 350 3.22 -0.49 7.99
N ILE A 351 2.29 -1.44 8.03
CA ILE A 351 0.93 -1.28 7.46
C ILE A 351 0.19 -0.14 8.19
N ALA A 352 0.26 -0.07 9.51
CA ALA A 352 -0.39 0.96 10.30
C ALA A 352 0.14 2.37 9.96
N HIS A 353 1.45 2.55 9.82
CA HIS A 353 2.01 3.81 9.37
C HIS A 353 1.56 4.18 7.96
N SER A 354 1.41 3.21 7.04
CA SER A 354 0.84 3.45 5.71
C SER A 354 -0.62 3.90 5.79
N VAL A 355 -1.45 3.26 6.62
CA VAL A 355 -2.87 3.64 6.82
C VAL A 355 -2.98 5.07 7.37
N ILE A 356 -2.18 5.42 8.38
CA ILE A 356 -2.14 6.78 8.95
C ILE A 356 -1.82 7.82 7.86
N ALA A 357 -0.83 7.51 7.02
CA ALA A 357 -0.41 8.37 5.92
C ALA A 357 -1.49 8.51 4.84
N TYR A 358 -2.11 7.41 4.43
CA TYR A 358 -3.15 7.40 3.41
C TYR A 358 -4.35 8.26 3.82
N GLU A 359 -4.80 8.14 5.06
CA GLU A 359 -5.87 9.00 5.60
C GLU A 359 -5.44 10.47 5.67
N ALA A 360 -4.17 10.75 5.99
CA ALA A 360 -3.66 12.12 6.01
C ALA A 360 -3.63 12.72 4.60
N SER A 361 -3.11 11.99 3.58
CA SER A 361 -3.15 12.45 2.19
C SER A 361 -4.58 12.70 1.70
N LEU A 362 -5.51 11.78 1.96
CA LEU A 362 -6.93 11.95 1.59
C LEU A 362 -7.52 13.22 2.22
N LYS A 363 -7.24 13.47 3.51
CA LYS A 363 -7.67 14.67 4.19
C LYS A 363 -7.06 15.93 3.57
N GLY A 364 -5.76 15.90 3.24
CA GLY A 364 -5.05 16.99 2.59
C GLY A 364 -5.61 17.30 1.21
N ILE A 365 -5.83 16.27 0.37
CA ILE A 365 -6.44 16.39 -0.96
C ILE A 365 -7.81 17.09 -0.89
N GLY A 366 -8.65 16.69 0.08
CA GLY A 366 -9.98 17.30 0.28
C GLY A 366 -9.97 18.78 0.67
N LYS A 367 -8.82 19.30 1.13
CA LYS A 367 -8.63 20.71 1.50
C LYS A 367 -8.07 21.58 0.38
N LEU A 368 -7.63 21.00 -0.75
CA LEU A 368 -7.01 21.75 -1.83
C LEU A 368 -8.00 22.62 -2.58
N GLU A 369 -7.65 23.90 -2.76
CA GLU A 369 -8.36 24.86 -3.58
C GLU A 369 -7.41 25.49 -4.61
N LEU A 370 -7.82 25.45 -5.88
CA LEU A 370 -7.03 26.03 -6.96
C LEU A 370 -6.97 27.57 -6.80
N ASN A 371 -5.77 28.12 -6.95
CA ASN A 371 -5.54 29.56 -7.11
C ASN A 371 -5.23 29.87 -8.58
N ALA A 372 -6.26 29.88 -9.41
CA ALA A 372 -6.14 30.06 -10.86
C ALA A 372 -5.43 31.37 -11.24
N GLN A 373 -5.66 32.44 -10.49
CA GLN A 373 -5.01 33.74 -10.73
C GLN A 373 -3.48 33.63 -10.59
N ARG A 374 -3.00 32.98 -9.51
CA ARG A 374 -1.55 32.85 -9.26
C ARG A 374 -0.86 32.01 -10.33
N ILE A 375 -1.51 30.94 -10.79
CA ILE A 375 -1.01 30.09 -11.86
C ILE A 375 -0.89 30.88 -13.17
N ALA A 376 -1.93 31.66 -13.51
CA ALA A 376 -1.94 32.48 -14.72
C ALA A 376 -0.85 33.56 -14.68
N GLU A 377 -0.70 34.27 -13.55
CA GLU A 377 0.35 35.28 -13.35
C GLU A 377 1.78 34.72 -13.55
N ASP A 378 2.03 33.53 -12.99
CA ASP A 378 3.36 32.89 -13.10
C ASP A 378 3.65 32.46 -14.53
N LEU A 379 2.63 32.00 -15.26
CA LEU A 379 2.74 31.59 -16.66
C LEU A 379 2.93 32.79 -17.59
N ASP A 380 2.16 33.87 -17.41
CA ASP A 380 2.22 35.07 -18.22
C ASP A 380 3.55 35.85 -18.05
N ALA A 381 4.24 35.65 -16.93
CA ALA A 381 5.57 36.23 -16.69
C ALA A 381 6.70 35.51 -17.47
N CYS A 382 6.45 34.37 -18.13
CA CYS A 382 7.49 33.51 -18.68
C CYS A 382 7.32 33.26 -20.19
N TRP A 383 7.32 34.35 -21.02
CA TRP A 383 7.20 34.26 -22.47
C TRP A 383 8.40 33.55 -23.15
N GLU A 384 9.53 33.46 -22.50
CA GLU A 384 10.73 32.76 -22.99
C GLU A 384 10.53 31.29 -23.20
N VAL A 385 9.52 30.66 -22.59
CA VAL A 385 9.19 29.24 -22.82
C VAL A 385 8.74 28.96 -24.25
N LEU A 386 8.28 29.98 -24.98
CA LEU A 386 7.91 29.90 -26.37
C LEU A 386 9.12 29.86 -27.34
N ALA A 387 10.34 30.04 -26.85
CA ALA A 387 11.54 29.82 -27.65
C ALA A 387 11.63 28.39 -28.20
N GLU A 388 11.13 27.40 -27.46
CA GLU A 388 11.13 26.00 -27.86
C GLU A 388 10.30 25.75 -29.14
N PRO A 389 8.99 26.10 -29.20
CA PRO A 389 8.20 25.90 -30.42
C PRO A 389 8.69 26.73 -31.59
N VAL A 390 9.15 27.97 -31.35
CA VAL A 390 9.71 28.81 -32.41
C VAL A 390 10.96 28.16 -33.02
N GLN A 391 11.90 27.69 -32.19
CA GLN A 391 13.08 26.96 -32.65
C GLN A 391 12.70 25.70 -33.45
N THR A 392 11.72 24.94 -32.99
CA THR A 392 11.28 23.72 -33.63
C THR A 392 10.70 23.98 -35.04
N VAL A 393 9.90 25.05 -35.17
CA VAL A 393 9.37 25.49 -36.45
C VAL A 393 10.46 26.02 -37.38
N MET A 394 11.42 26.78 -36.86
CA MET A 394 12.60 27.23 -37.62
C MET A 394 13.37 26.03 -38.20
N ARG A 395 13.59 24.96 -37.44
CA ARG A 395 14.23 23.72 -37.90
C ARG A 395 13.42 23.05 -39.02
N ARG A 396 12.11 22.97 -38.86
CA ARG A 396 11.21 22.40 -39.90
C ARG A 396 11.39 23.08 -41.26
N TYR A 397 11.60 24.38 -41.26
CA TYR A 397 11.75 25.17 -42.47
C TYR A 397 13.23 25.44 -42.85
N GLY A 398 14.19 24.75 -42.27
CA GLY A 398 15.60 24.82 -42.67
C GLY A 398 16.31 26.15 -42.35
N VAL A 399 15.81 26.90 -41.38
CA VAL A 399 16.49 28.15 -40.93
C VAL A 399 17.83 27.76 -40.29
N GLU A 400 18.90 28.40 -40.77
CA GLU A 400 20.25 28.15 -40.27
C GLU A 400 20.43 28.71 -38.81
N ASN A 401 21.14 27.93 -38.00
CA ASN A 401 21.51 28.27 -36.61
C ASN A 401 20.33 28.76 -35.75
N PRO A 402 19.23 27.99 -35.68
CA PRO A 402 18.00 28.43 -35.00
C PRO A 402 18.21 28.65 -33.48
N TYR A 403 19.03 27.84 -32.84
CA TYR A 403 19.32 27.98 -31.41
C TYR A 403 20.11 29.27 -31.12
N GLU A 404 21.14 29.55 -31.92
CA GLU A 404 22.00 30.72 -31.76
C GLU A 404 21.21 32.03 -31.95
N LYS A 405 20.31 32.07 -32.94
CA LYS A 405 19.43 33.23 -33.19
C LYS A 405 18.51 33.51 -32.01
N LEU A 406 17.90 32.47 -31.44
CA LEU A 406 17.06 32.64 -30.25
C LEU A 406 17.86 32.97 -29.00
N LYS A 407 19.06 32.39 -28.83
CA LYS A 407 19.96 32.74 -27.74
C LYS A 407 20.35 34.22 -27.73
N GLU A 408 20.52 34.84 -28.89
CA GLU A 408 20.76 36.28 -28.98
C GLU A 408 19.57 37.09 -28.52
N LEU A 409 18.34 36.67 -28.86
CA LEU A 409 17.09 37.30 -28.39
C LEU A 409 16.90 37.20 -26.87
N THR A 410 17.32 36.08 -26.26
CA THR A 410 17.11 35.78 -24.82
C THR A 410 18.21 36.27 -23.92
N ARG A 411 19.33 36.76 -24.46
CA ARG A 411 20.56 37.08 -23.73
C ARG A 411 20.36 38.20 -22.73
N GLY A 412 20.23 37.86 -21.43
CA GLY A 412 20.25 38.82 -20.32
C GLY A 412 18.96 39.60 -20.08
N LYS A 413 17.88 39.30 -20.77
CA LYS A 413 16.55 39.93 -20.57
C LYS A 413 15.47 38.85 -20.81
N GLY A 414 14.37 38.89 -20.01
CA GLY A 414 13.17 38.13 -20.31
C GLY A 414 12.62 38.50 -21.69
N ILE A 415 12.02 37.56 -22.41
CA ILE A 415 11.35 37.82 -23.69
C ILE A 415 9.96 38.37 -23.38
N SER A 416 9.60 39.54 -23.96
CA SER A 416 8.22 40.01 -23.97
C SER A 416 7.45 39.42 -25.19
N ALA A 417 6.12 39.47 -25.11
CA ALA A 417 5.26 39.09 -26.24
C ALA A 417 5.61 39.87 -27.51
N GLU A 418 5.83 41.17 -27.39
CA GLU A 418 6.14 42.07 -28.50
C GLU A 418 7.51 41.74 -29.13
N ALA A 419 8.52 41.48 -28.29
CA ALA A 419 9.86 41.09 -28.78
C ALA A 419 9.81 39.76 -29.53
N LEU A 420 9.05 38.77 -29.05
CA LEU A 420 8.86 37.49 -29.71
C LEU A 420 8.13 37.64 -31.04
N GLN A 421 7.06 38.44 -31.10
CA GLN A 421 6.30 38.68 -32.33
C GLN A 421 7.14 39.39 -33.38
N THR A 422 7.96 40.38 -33.01
CA THR A 422 8.91 41.06 -33.91
C THR A 422 9.92 40.07 -34.45
N PHE A 423 10.50 39.22 -33.62
CA PHE A 423 11.44 38.20 -34.04
C PHE A 423 10.82 37.23 -35.04
N ILE A 424 9.58 36.76 -34.78
CA ILE A 424 8.86 35.84 -35.71
C ILE A 424 8.64 36.49 -37.06
N GLU A 425 8.36 37.81 -37.12
CA GLU A 425 8.15 38.52 -38.37
C GLU A 425 9.39 38.51 -39.25
N GLU A 426 10.57 38.57 -38.65
CA GLU A 426 11.87 38.63 -39.38
C GLU A 426 12.34 37.23 -39.83
N LEU A 427 11.70 36.13 -39.41
CA LEU A 427 12.10 34.78 -39.77
C LEU A 427 11.89 34.48 -41.26
N ALA A 428 12.84 33.77 -41.89
CA ALA A 428 12.74 33.28 -43.26
C ALA A 428 11.95 31.97 -43.30
N ILE A 429 10.65 32.03 -42.96
CA ILE A 429 9.68 30.90 -42.97
C ILE A 429 8.40 31.32 -43.67
N PRO A 430 7.54 30.35 -44.13
CA PRO A 430 6.27 30.69 -44.80
C PRO A 430 5.37 31.60 -43.95
N ALA A 431 4.62 32.48 -44.63
CA ALA A 431 3.74 33.45 -43.98
C ALA A 431 2.69 32.77 -43.06
N GLU A 432 2.16 31.62 -43.50
CA GLU A 432 1.21 30.82 -42.71
C GLU A 432 1.84 30.33 -41.40
N ALA A 433 3.10 29.91 -41.42
CA ALA A 433 3.84 29.48 -40.24
C ALA A 433 4.08 30.63 -39.24
N LYS A 434 4.36 31.84 -39.77
CA LYS A 434 4.45 33.06 -38.93
C LYS A 434 3.14 33.37 -38.24
N VAL A 435 2.01 33.28 -38.96
CA VAL A 435 0.67 33.52 -38.41
C VAL A 435 0.38 32.54 -37.25
N GLU A 436 0.69 31.26 -37.42
CA GLU A 436 0.46 30.25 -36.39
C GLU A 436 1.38 30.47 -35.17
N LEU A 437 2.67 30.77 -35.37
CA LEU A 437 3.59 31.06 -34.26
C LEU A 437 3.17 32.29 -33.47
N LYS A 438 2.64 33.34 -34.13
CA LYS A 438 2.18 34.55 -33.46
C LYS A 438 0.93 34.37 -32.60
N LYS A 439 0.15 33.28 -32.84
CA LYS A 439 -1.01 32.92 -31.99
C LYS A 439 -0.60 32.24 -30.69
N LEU A 440 0.65 31.76 -30.62
CA LEU A 440 1.10 31.06 -29.42
C LEU A 440 1.18 31.98 -28.22
N THR A 441 0.68 31.48 -27.11
CA THR A 441 0.84 32.06 -25.77
C THR A 441 1.39 31.01 -24.84
N PRO A 442 2.04 31.35 -23.75
CA PRO A 442 2.46 30.38 -22.75
C PRO A 442 1.29 29.47 -22.30
N ALA A 443 0.11 30.05 -22.06
CA ALA A 443 -1.10 29.29 -21.67
C ALA A 443 -1.66 28.39 -22.77
N GLY A 444 -1.42 28.71 -24.06
CA GLY A 444 -1.84 27.90 -25.20
C GLY A 444 -0.85 26.80 -25.59
N TYR A 445 0.38 26.85 -25.08
CA TYR A 445 1.45 25.93 -25.43
C TYR A 445 1.52 24.72 -24.48
N VAL A 446 0.45 23.98 -24.36
CA VAL A 446 0.31 22.82 -23.45
C VAL A 446 0.21 21.47 -24.17
N GLY A 447 0.41 21.46 -25.50
CA GLY A 447 0.32 20.24 -26.29
C GLY A 447 -1.02 19.51 -26.10
N ASN A 448 -0.97 18.20 -25.87
CA ASN A 448 -2.13 17.35 -25.64
C ASN A 448 -2.41 17.07 -24.15
N ALA A 449 -1.84 17.86 -23.23
CA ALA A 449 -1.89 17.59 -21.79
C ALA A 449 -3.34 17.49 -21.25
N ALA A 450 -4.22 18.41 -21.66
CA ALA A 450 -5.63 18.39 -21.27
C ALA A 450 -6.35 17.10 -21.71
N ALA A 451 -6.09 16.65 -22.94
CA ALA A 451 -6.66 15.40 -23.45
C ALA A 451 -6.13 14.16 -22.70
N GLN A 452 -4.86 14.17 -22.28
CA GLN A 452 -4.29 13.11 -21.44
C GLN A 452 -4.97 13.07 -20.06
N ALA A 453 -5.12 14.21 -19.41
CA ALA A 453 -5.77 14.30 -18.10
C ALA A 453 -7.24 13.83 -18.13
N LYS A 454 -7.97 14.08 -19.22
CA LYS A 454 -9.37 13.66 -19.38
C LYS A 454 -9.55 12.16 -19.65
N ARG A 455 -8.48 11.45 -20.00
CA ARG A 455 -8.52 10.01 -20.33
C ARG A 455 -8.02 9.12 -19.21
N ILE A 456 -7.51 9.67 -18.14
CA ILE A 456 -6.93 8.92 -17.03
C ILE A 456 -7.94 8.02 -16.30
#